data_0bf9f5c30d1a46820c275cd0e853561e
#
_entry.id   0bf9f5c30d1a46820c275cd0e853561e
#
_cell.length_a   1.000
_cell.length_b   1.000
_cell.length_c   1.000
_cell.angle_alpha   90.00
_cell.angle_beta   90.00
_cell.angle_gamma   90.00
#
_symmetry.space_group_name_H-M   'P 1'
#
loop_
_entity.id
_entity.type
_entity.pdbx_description
1 polymer ?
#
loop_
_entity_poly.entity_id
_entity_poly.type
_entity_poly.pdbx_seq_one_letter_code
_entity_poly.pdbx_strand_id
1 'polypeptide(L)'
;MKGVALKYHEPPEARRPRTNWRLYVYKGGKEVDMLVLGRQTCYLIGRDRVVVDIATEHPSISKQHAVIQFRLVTKRNEFGDESRMVKPFLIDLDSSNGTTVNASEIPKSRYYELHSGDMCRFGGSSREYVLLDEAAAM
;
A
#
# COMPACT_ATOMS: atom_id res chain seq x y z
N MET A 1 -17.24 6.60 -8.94
CA MET A 1 -16.72 7.62 -8.06
C MET A 1 -17.46 8.90 -8.16
N LYS A 2 -18.51 8.97 -7.59
CA LYS A 2 -19.58 9.96 -7.63
C LYS A 2 -19.11 11.40 -7.41
N GLY A 3 -18.56 12.01 -8.46
CA GLY A 3 -18.16 13.40 -8.44
C GLY A 3 -16.90 13.75 -7.64
N VAL A 4 -16.16 12.75 -7.15
CA VAL A 4 -14.93 12.99 -6.42
C VAL A 4 -13.75 12.72 -7.33
N ALA A 5 -12.86 13.71 -7.48
CA ALA A 5 -11.66 13.56 -8.27
C ALA A 5 -10.64 12.69 -7.54
N LEU A 6 -10.05 11.74 -8.26
CA LEU A 6 -8.97 10.93 -7.71
C LEU A 6 -7.65 11.67 -7.83
N LYS A 7 -6.88 11.63 -6.73
CA LYS A 7 -5.53 12.20 -6.71
C LYS A 7 -4.52 11.31 -7.43
N TYR A 8 -4.85 10.06 -7.68
CA TYR A 8 -3.91 9.07 -8.15
C TYR A 8 -4.36 8.42 -9.44
N HIS A 9 -3.43 8.22 -10.35
CA HIS A 9 -3.61 7.47 -11.58
C HIS A 9 -2.59 6.35 -11.63
N GLU A 10 -3.04 5.13 -11.95
CA GLU A 10 -2.16 3.97 -12.02
C GLU A 10 -1.15 4.09 -13.16
N PRO A 11 0.08 3.59 -12.95
CA PRO A 11 1.07 3.56 -14.02
C PRO A 11 0.77 2.46 -15.05
N PRO A 12 1.33 2.55 -16.27
CA PRO A 12 1.10 1.53 -17.30
C PRO A 12 1.55 0.13 -16.88
N GLU A 13 2.51 0.01 -15.98
CA GLU A 13 3.01 -1.28 -15.49
C GLU A 13 2.20 -1.85 -14.32
N ALA A 14 1.04 -1.28 -14.01
CA ALA A 14 0.15 -1.82 -12.98
C ALA A 14 -0.27 -3.25 -13.33
N ARG A 15 -0.16 -4.16 -12.38
CA ARG A 15 -0.55 -5.57 -12.52
C ARG A 15 -1.12 -6.09 -11.24
N ARG A 16 -2.00 -7.09 -11.33
CA ARG A 16 -2.43 -7.82 -10.14
C ARG A 16 -1.28 -8.67 -9.61
N PRO A 17 -1.17 -8.84 -8.28
CA PRO A 17 -0.16 -9.74 -7.73
C PRO A 17 -0.47 -11.20 -8.11
N ARG A 18 0.57 -12.00 -8.26
CA ARG A 18 0.44 -13.43 -8.57
C ARG A 18 0.21 -14.29 -7.34
N THR A 19 0.63 -13.79 -6.19
CA THR A 19 0.42 -14.46 -4.90
C THR A 19 -0.56 -13.66 -4.08
N ASN A 20 -1.12 -14.29 -3.05
CA ASN A 20 -2.06 -13.61 -2.17
C ASN A 20 -1.30 -12.78 -1.15
N TRP A 21 -1.47 -11.50 -1.24
CA TRP A 21 -0.96 -10.57 -0.24
C TRP A 21 -2.07 -10.27 0.74
N ARG A 22 -1.72 -10.15 2.02
CA ARG A 22 -2.66 -9.81 3.09
C ARG A 22 -2.17 -8.61 3.86
N LEU A 23 -3.11 -7.77 4.24
CA LEU A 23 -2.84 -6.61 5.07
C LEU A 23 -3.54 -6.82 6.40
N TYR A 24 -2.74 -7.05 7.44
CA TYR A 24 -3.25 -7.24 8.80
C TYR A 24 -3.26 -5.89 9.50
N VAL A 25 -4.37 -5.59 10.16
CA VAL A 25 -4.54 -4.32 10.88
C VAL A 25 -4.52 -4.60 12.37
N TYR A 26 -3.60 -3.95 13.08
CA TYR A 26 -3.46 -4.06 14.54
C TYR A 26 -3.78 -2.75 15.21
N LYS A 27 -4.37 -2.84 16.38
CA LYS A 27 -4.61 -1.69 17.25
C LYS A 27 -4.33 -2.11 18.69
N GLY A 28 -3.38 -1.43 19.35
CA GLY A 28 -3.00 -1.79 20.70
C GLY A 28 -2.48 -3.20 20.85
N GLY A 29 -1.76 -3.70 19.84
CA GLY A 29 -1.20 -5.05 19.84
C GLY A 29 -2.18 -6.15 19.48
N LYS A 30 -3.42 -5.81 19.18
CA LYS A 30 -4.44 -6.81 18.79
C LYS A 30 -4.80 -6.66 17.34
N GLU A 31 -4.91 -7.78 16.64
CA GLU A 31 -5.44 -7.80 15.28
C GLU A 31 -6.91 -7.41 15.29
N VAL A 32 -7.26 -6.35 14.56
CA VAL A 32 -8.64 -5.86 14.49
C VAL A 32 -9.25 -6.06 13.10
N ASP A 33 -8.44 -6.33 12.09
CA ASP A 33 -8.94 -6.56 10.74
C ASP A 33 -7.87 -7.27 9.89
N MET A 34 -8.30 -7.86 8.79
CA MET A 34 -7.42 -8.47 7.80
C MET A 34 -8.05 -8.31 6.43
N LEU A 35 -7.27 -7.81 5.48
CA LEU A 35 -7.71 -7.54 4.12
C LEU A 35 -6.89 -8.35 3.14
N VAL A 36 -7.56 -8.98 2.18
CA VAL A 36 -6.89 -9.72 1.11
C VAL A 36 -6.66 -8.78 -0.06
N LEU A 37 -5.42 -8.65 -0.51
CA LEU A 37 -5.03 -7.71 -1.55
C LEU A 37 -4.68 -8.44 -2.85
N GLY A 38 -5.50 -9.37 -3.28
CA GLY A 38 -5.20 -10.16 -4.48
C GLY A 38 -6.02 -9.80 -5.72
N ARG A 39 -7.07 -9.02 -5.56
CA ARG A 39 -8.06 -8.84 -6.61
C ARG A 39 -7.91 -7.57 -7.43
N GLN A 40 -7.17 -6.61 -6.92
CA GLN A 40 -6.99 -5.32 -7.60
C GLN A 40 -5.52 -5.05 -7.85
N THR A 41 -5.28 -4.17 -8.81
CA THR A 41 -3.92 -3.71 -9.10
C THR A 41 -3.45 -2.68 -8.09
N CYS A 42 -4.38 -1.94 -7.48
CA CYS A 42 -4.04 -0.96 -6.44
C CYS A 42 -5.16 -0.82 -5.41
N TYR A 43 -4.78 -0.28 -4.26
CA TYR A 43 -5.69 -0.04 -3.14
C TYR A 43 -5.46 1.36 -2.59
N LEU A 44 -6.49 2.20 -2.69
CA LEU A 44 -6.45 3.56 -2.16
C LEU A 44 -6.81 3.55 -0.68
N ILE A 45 -5.99 4.19 0.12
CA ILE A 45 -6.11 4.26 1.57
C ILE A 45 -6.43 5.70 1.97
N GLY A 46 -7.39 5.90 2.84
CA GLY A 46 -7.70 7.22 3.30
C GLY A 46 -8.94 7.27 4.17
N ARG A 47 -9.35 8.48 4.49
CA ARG A 47 -10.46 8.75 5.40
C ARG A 47 -11.81 8.84 4.69
N ASP A 48 -11.82 9.13 3.39
CA ASP A 48 -13.07 9.31 2.63
C ASP A 48 -13.61 7.97 2.16
N ARG A 49 -14.58 7.44 2.88
CA ARG A 49 -15.20 6.13 2.62
C ARG A 49 -15.84 6.00 1.25
N VAL A 50 -16.20 7.11 0.63
CA VAL A 50 -16.86 7.11 -0.68
C VAL A 50 -15.88 6.71 -1.78
N VAL A 51 -14.59 7.01 -1.60
CA VAL A 51 -13.59 6.92 -2.65
C VAL A 51 -12.58 5.81 -2.40
N VAL A 52 -12.24 5.55 -1.12
CA VAL A 52 -11.13 4.66 -0.79
C VAL A 52 -11.53 3.19 -0.79
N ASP A 53 -10.54 2.33 -1.03
CA ASP A 53 -10.68 0.89 -0.88
C ASP A 53 -10.46 0.46 0.57
N ILE A 54 -9.57 1.14 1.27
CA ILE A 54 -9.24 0.86 2.66
C ILE A 54 -9.50 2.13 3.47
N ALA A 55 -10.60 2.11 4.21
CA ALA A 55 -10.99 3.25 5.03
C ALA A 55 -10.30 3.22 6.38
N THR A 56 -9.77 4.36 6.80
CA THR A 56 -9.15 4.52 8.09
C THR A 56 -9.61 5.84 8.70
N GLU A 57 -10.19 5.77 9.90
CA GLU A 57 -10.98 6.86 10.47
C GLU A 57 -10.22 7.65 11.53
N HIS A 58 -9.14 8.26 11.16
CA HIS A 58 -8.43 9.14 12.08
C HIS A 58 -8.38 10.54 11.46
N PRO A 59 -8.66 11.60 12.23
CA PRO A 59 -8.69 12.96 11.67
C PRO A 59 -7.35 13.42 11.08
N SER A 60 -6.24 12.85 11.51
CA SER A 60 -4.93 13.17 10.93
C SER A 60 -4.68 12.54 9.57
N ILE A 61 -5.54 11.61 9.15
CA ILE A 61 -5.39 10.93 7.87
C ILE A 61 -6.09 11.74 6.78
N SER A 62 -5.42 11.94 5.67
CA SER A 62 -5.98 12.65 4.52
C SER A 62 -7.12 11.84 3.89
N LYS A 63 -8.05 12.52 3.23
CA LYS A 63 -9.19 11.84 2.58
C LYS A 63 -8.70 10.80 1.57
N GLN A 64 -7.71 11.14 0.77
CA GLN A 64 -6.97 10.23 -0.10
C GLN A 64 -5.52 10.32 0.34
N HIS A 65 -5.04 9.36 1.10
CA HIS A 65 -3.79 9.48 1.83
C HIS A 65 -2.62 8.79 1.15
N ALA A 66 -2.81 7.54 0.76
CA ALA A 66 -1.75 6.73 0.17
C ALA A 66 -2.36 5.62 -0.70
N VAL A 67 -1.52 5.00 -1.52
CA VAL A 67 -1.93 3.88 -2.37
C VAL A 67 -0.92 2.76 -2.23
N ILE A 68 -1.42 1.53 -2.10
CA ILE A 68 -0.61 0.33 -2.33
C ILE A 68 -0.82 -0.04 -3.80
N GLN A 69 0.25 0.06 -4.59
CA GLN A 69 0.23 -0.22 -6.02
C GLN A 69 1.08 -1.44 -6.33
N PHE A 70 0.47 -2.44 -6.95
CA PHE A 70 1.22 -3.57 -7.49
C PHE A 70 1.71 -3.21 -8.88
N ARG A 71 3.01 -3.41 -9.12
CA ARG A 71 3.67 -3.02 -10.37
C ARG A 71 4.54 -4.15 -10.88
N LEU A 72 4.52 -4.32 -12.20
CA LEU A 72 5.46 -5.23 -12.86
C LEU A 72 6.83 -4.58 -12.88
N VAL A 73 7.80 -5.25 -12.29
CA VAL A 73 9.20 -4.82 -12.23
C VAL A 73 10.04 -5.78 -13.02
N THR A 74 10.85 -5.24 -13.92
CA THR A 74 11.78 -6.02 -14.72
C THR A 74 13.18 -5.81 -14.17
N LYS A 75 13.88 -6.91 -13.87
CA LYS A 75 15.28 -6.88 -13.46
C LYS A 75 16.11 -7.62 -14.47
N ARG A 76 17.31 -7.11 -14.72
CA ARG A 76 18.29 -7.74 -15.57
C ARG A 76 19.52 -8.06 -14.74
N ASN A 77 19.98 -9.33 -14.79
CA ASN A 77 21.18 -9.72 -14.06
C ASN A 77 22.44 -9.37 -14.86
N GLU A 78 23.61 -9.68 -14.31
CA GLU A 78 24.90 -9.38 -14.94
C GLU A 78 25.13 -10.15 -16.25
N PHE A 79 24.38 -11.23 -16.47
CA PHE A 79 24.46 -12.03 -17.70
C PHE A 79 23.45 -11.58 -18.77
N GLY A 80 22.69 -10.52 -18.51
CA GLY A 80 21.69 -10.02 -19.42
C GLY A 80 20.34 -10.73 -19.37
N ASP A 81 20.16 -11.69 -18.46
CA ASP A 81 18.89 -12.37 -18.28
C ASP A 81 17.88 -11.47 -17.60
N GLU A 82 16.66 -11.43 -18.12
CA GLU A 82 15.58 -10.65 -17.53
C GLU A 82 14.69 -11.52 -16.64
N SER A 83 14.29 -10.96 -15.52
CA SER A 83 13.24 -11.51 -14.69
C SER A 83 12.17 -10.46 -14.46
N ARG A 84 10.92 -10.90 -14.43
CA ARG A 84 9.75 -10.02 -14.21
C ARG A 84 9.01 -10.47 -12.98
N MET A 85 8.72 -9.53 -12.09
CA MET A 85 7.98 -9.79 -10.87
C MET A 85 6.97 -8.68 -10.64
N VAL A 86 5.82 -9.03 -10.10
CA VAL A 86 4.86 -8.04 -9.62
C VAL A 86 5.16 -7.79 -8.15
N LYS A 87 5.43 -6.55 -7.80
CA LYS A 87 5.80 -6.15 -6.44
C LYS A 87 4.87 -5.07 -5.91
N PRO A 88 4.64 -5.04 -4.59
CA PRO A 88 3.86 -3.97 -3.97
C PRO A 88 4.72 -2.74 -3.71
N PHE A 89 4.15 -1.58 -3.98
CA PHE A 89 4.75 -0.28 -3.66
C PHE A 89 3.74 0.56 -2.93
N LEU A 90 4.23 1.36 -1.99
CA LEU A 90 3.42 2.33 -1.28
C LEU A 90 3.79 3.72 -1.80
N ILE A 91 2.79 4.52 -2.10
CA ILE A 91 3.00 5.91 -2.47
C ILE A 91 2.12 6.82 -1.61
N ASP A 92 2.75 7.76 -0.92
CA ASP A 92 2.06 8.79 -0.16
C ASP A 92 1.58 9.86 -1.13
N LEU A 93 0.31 10.21 -1.09
CA LEU A 93 -0.31 11.15 -2.02
C LEU A 93 -0.20 12.59 -1.52
N ASP A 94 0.98 12.98 -1.11
CA ASP A 94 1.24 14.31 -0.54
C ASP A 94 0.33 14.59 0.65
N SER A 95 0.23 13.61 1.55
CA SER A 95 -0.63 13.70 2.71
C SER A 95 -0.18 14.78 3.68
N SER A 96 -1.12 15.31 4.47
CA SER A 96 -0.81 16.38 5.41
C SER A 96 0.12 15.94 6.53
N ASN A 97 -0.01 14.70 7.00
CA ASN A 97 0.70 14.22 8.18
C ASN A 97 1.63 13.04 7.93
N GLY A 98 1.81 12.66 6.66
CA GLY A 98 2.82 11.68 6.28
C GLY A 98 2.41 10.22 6.43
N THR A 99 3.30 9.36 5.97
CA THR A 99 3.18 7.90 6.01
C THR A 99 4.52 7.34 6.45
N THR A 100 4.50 6.34 7.34
CA THR A 100 5.73 5.68 7.78
C THR A 100 5.71 4.21 7.43
N VAL A 101 6.89 3.66 7.15
CA VAL A 101 7.11 2.23 6.98
C VAL A 101 8.22 1.84 7.95
N ASN A 102 7.92 0.88 8.81
CA ASN A 102 8.87 0.44 9.86
C ASN A 102 9.42 1.61 10.66
N ALA A 103 8.54 2.51 11.08
CA ALA A 103 8.82 3.69 11.90
C ALA A 103 9.63 4.80 11.20
N SER A 104 9.89 4.69 9.90
CA SER A 104 10.58 5.73 9.14
C SER A 104 9.63 6.38 8.15
N GLU A 105 9.60 7.71 8.13
CA GLU A 105 8.76 8.45 7.20
C GLU A 105 9.25 8.24 5.77
N ILE A 106 8.34 7.89 4.86
CA ILE A 106 8.68 7.71 3.45
C ILE A 106 8.54 9.04 2.71
N PRO A 107 9.32 9.25 1.62
CA PRO A 107 9.15 10.44 0.79
C PRO A 107 7.76 10.50 0.18
N LYS A 108 7.20 11.71 0.10
CA LYS A 108 5.88 11.91 -0.51
C LYS A 108 5.97 11.83 -2.03
N SER A 109 4.89 11.33 -2.63
CA SER A 109 4.72 11.28 -4.09
C SER A 109 5.77 10.44 -4.82
N ARG A 110 6.34 9.46 -4.14
CA ARG A 110 7.31 8.52 -4.70
C ARG A 110 6.95 7.10 -4.32
N TYR A 111 7.15 6.16 -5.24
CA TYR A 111 6.97 4.76 -4.94
C TYR A 111 8.03 4.27 -3.97
N TYR A 112 7.58 3.63 -2.91
CA TYR A 112 8.44 3.00 -1.92
C TYR A 112 8.16 1.50 -1.95
N GLU A 113 9.17 0.69 -2.26
CA GLU A 113 8.97 -0.76 -2.36
C GLU A 113 8.66 -1.35 -1.00
N LEU A 114 7.58 -2.12 -0.93
CA LEU A 114 7.20 -2.86 0.28
C LEU A 114 7.67 -4.28 0.20
N HIS A 115 8.00 -4.84 1.35
CA HIS A 115 8.39 -6.24 1.51
C HIS A 115 7.46 -6.93 2.47
N SER A 116 7.36 -8.24 2.36
CA SER A 116 6.58 -9.03 3.32
C SER A 116 7.09 -8.78 4.73
N GLY A 117 6.18 -8.45 5.63
CA GLY A 117 6.52 -8.11 7.02
C GLY A 117 6.63 -6.62 7.29
N ASP A 118 6.60 -5.77 6.27
CA ASP A 118 6.66 -4.32 6.50
C ASP A 118 5.40 -3.83 7.20
N MET A 119 5.59 -2.89 8.13
CA MET A 119 4.53 -2.30 8.91
C MET A 119 4.38 -0.83 8.56
N CYS A 120 3.18 -0.45 8.15
CA CYS A 120 2.84 0.91 7.73
C CYS A 120 1.97 1.61 8.76
N ARG A 121 2.17 2.93 8.89
CA ARG A 121 1.29 3.80 9.66
C ARG A 121 0.97 5.04 8.83
N PHE A 122 -0.24 5.57 9.03
CA PHE A 122 -0.73 6.70 8.27
C PHE A 122 -1.07 7.84 9.23
N GLY A 123 -0.50 9.02 8.99
CA GLY A 123 -0.72 10.20 9.81
C GLY A 123 -0.39 9.93 11.27
N GLY A 124 -1.20 10.46 12.17
CA GLY A 124 -1.05 10.25 13.61
C GLY A 124 -1.86 9.07 14.16
N SER A 125 -2.41 8.22 13.30
CA SER A 125 -3.16 7.04 13.72
C SER A 125 -2.24 6.02 14.38
N SER A 126 -2.72 5.38 15.46
CA SER A 126 -1.98 4.32 16.14
C SER A 126 -2.15 2.94 15.50
N ARG A 127 -3.03 2.81 14.52
CA ARG A 127 -3.21 1.53 13.82
C ARG A 127 -1.97 1.17 13.04
N GLU A 128 -1.62 -0.11 13.09
CA GLU A 128 -0.46 -0.67 12.39
C GLU A 128 -0.95 -1.61 11.30
N TYR A 129 -0.45 -1.41 10.09
CA TYR A 129 -0.83 -2.18 8.93
C TYR A 129 0.36 -3.03 8.50
N VAL A 130 0.27 -4.34 8.69
CA VAL A 130 1.37 -5.27 8.37
C VAL A 130 1.03 -6.00 7.08
N LEU A 131 1.89 -5.83 6.08
CA LEU A 131 1.74 -6.47 4.78
C LEU A 131 2.49 -7.80 4.77
N LEU A 132 1.79 -8.87 4.43
CA LEU A 132 2.40 -10.20 4.33
C LEU A 132 2.06 -10.84 2.99
N ASP A 133 3.09 -11.42 2.37
CA ASP A 133 2.91 -12.29 1.22
C ASP A 133 2.64 -13.70 1.75
N GLU A 134 1.48 -14.23 1.44
CA GLU A 134 1.09 -15.56 1.90
C GLU A 134 2.08 -16.64 1.47
N ALA A 135 2.67 -16.50 0.28
CA ALA A 135 3.67 -17.44 -0.21
C ALA A 135 4.97 -17.35 0.60
N ALA A 136 5.35 -16.16 1.05
CA ALA A 136 6.58 -15.96 1.84
C ALA A 136 6.42 -16.37 3.31
N ALA A 137 5.18 -16.47 3.79
CA ALA A 137 4.89 -16.84 5.17
C ALA A 137 4.98 -18.37 5.41
N MET A 138 5.19 -19.13 4.38
CA MET A 138 5.22 -20.60 4.44
C MET A 138 6.60 -21.16 4.68
#